data_1278541b2eaa73005a59836a3719f79c
#
_entry.id   1278541b2eaa73005a59836a3719f79c
#
_cell.length_a   1.000
_cell.length_b   1.000
_cell.length_c   1.000
_cell.angle_alpha   90.00
_cell.angle_beta   90.00
_cell.angle_gamma   90.00
#
_symmetry.space_group_name_H-M   'P 1'
#
loop_
_entity.id
_entity.type
_entity.pdbx_description
1 polymer ?
#
loop_
_entity_poly.entity_id
_entity_poly.type
_entity_poly.pdbx_seq_one_letter_code
_entity_poly.pdbx_strand_id
1 'polypeptide(L)'
;RHIRFLRFLPGLILAGAALASAQTGLVIVEDWSKHPVGARGIPDGWKGQNWGSPAYEMTVIEGSPKVLHLKSQNEGSTIVKEVKINVKETPILEWQWKAVVLPAGGDSRKKAADDQAAQIYVTFPRFPSAVRSRIIGYVWDTTAPEGTIVESEKTSLVTYVILRSGTKDLNRWITETRNVYEDYKRIYNEEPGELGAVSIAIDSNDTKSSAESYIGKILFKKP
;
A
#
# COMPACT_ATOMS: atom_id res chain seq x y z
N ARG A 1 19.08 -66.06 -37.03
CA ARG A 1 17.99 -65.38 -36.35
C ARG A 1 18.54 -64.88 -35.03
N HIS A 2 18.98 -63.61 -34.94
CA HIS A 2 19.47 -62.99 -33.68
C HIS A 2 18.36 -62.11 -33.10
N ILE A 3 17.90 -62.49 -31.91
CA ILE A 3 16.97 -61.71 -31.11
C ILE A 3 17.82 -60.77 -30.26
N ARG A 4 17.71 -59.46 -30.53
CA ARG A 4 18.32 -58.40 -29.67
C ARG A 4 17.40 -58.10 -28.51
N PHE A 5 17.85 -58.35 -27.30
CA PHE A 5 17.21 -57.89 -26.07
C PHE A 5 17.46 -56.39 -25.86
N LEU A 6 16.38 -55.61 -25.85
CA LEU A 6 16.39 -54.19 -25.53
C LEU A 6 16.45 -54.06 -23.99
N ARG A 7 17.55 -53.52 -23.48
CA ARG A 7 17.67 -53.19 -22.03
C ARG A 7 16.97 -51.87 -21.78
N PHE A 8 15.89 -51.89 -21.00
CA PHE A 8 15.30 -50.72 -20.43
C PHE A 8 16.18 -50.23 -19.25
N LEU A 9 16.67 -48.98 -19.31
CA LEU A 9 17.22 -48.27 -18.17
C LEU A 9 16.06 -47.64 -17.39
N PRO A 10 15.99 -47.79 -16.05
CA PRO A 10 15.03 -47.05 -15.25
C PRO A 10 15.46 -45.61 -15.17
N GLY A 11 14.59 -44.69 -15.66
CA GLY A 11 14.76 -43.28 -15.52
C GLY A 11 14.66 -42.86 -14.02
N LEU A 12 15.69 -42.21 -13.57
CA LEU A 12 15.75 -41.61 -12.24
C LEU A 12 14.83 -40.38 -12.23
N ILE A 13 13.66 -40.50 -11.60
CA ILE A 13 12.79 -39.34 -11.34
C ILE A 13 13.44 -38.57 -10.19
N LEU A 14 14.11 -37.49 -10.50
CA LEU A 14 14.48 -36.46 -9.53
C LEU A 14 13.21 -35.75 -9.04
N ALA A 15 12.67 -36.19 -7.94
CA ALA A 15 11.67 -35.43 -7.20
C ALA A 15 12.34 -34.16 -6.68
N GLY A 16 12.12 -33.05 -7.35
CA GLY A 16 12.47 -31.73 -6.85
C GLY A 16 11.69 -31.46 -5.56
N ALA A 17 12.33 -31.57 -4.43
CA ALA A 17 11.81 -31.08 -3.16
C ALA A 17 11.71 -29.55 -3.29
N ALA A 18 10.50 -29.06 -3.49
CA ALA A 18 10.17 -27.67 -3.25
C ALA A 18 10.41 -27.43 -1.76
N LEU A 19 11.51 -26.74 -1.43
CA LEU A 19 11.73 -26.20 -0.12
C LEU A 19 10.60 -25.22 0.16
N ALA A 20 9.58 -25.64 0.91
CA ALA A 20 8.61 -24.75 1.50
C ALA A 20 9.41 -23.81 2.41
N SER A 21 9.61 -22.58 1.95
CA SER A 21 10.16 -21.50 2.78
C SER A 21 9.30 -21.43 4.03
N ALA A 22 9.87 -21.77 5.18
CA ALA A 22 9.21 -21.60 6.47
C ALA A 22 8.79 -20.13 6.57
N GLN A 23 7.50 -19.89 6.63
CA GLN A 23 6.91 -18.57 6.60
C GLN A 23 7.33 -17.83 7.88
N THR A 24 8.28 -16.91 7.76
CA THR A 24 8.95 -16.22 8.88
C THR A 24 8.00 -15.31 9.67
N GLY A 25 6.71 -15.28 9.36
CA GLY A 25 5.74 -14.37 10.00
C GLY A 25 6.00 -12.88 9.71
N LEU A 26 6.81 -12.61 8.68
CA LEU A 26 7.15 -11.29 8.20
C LEU A 26 7.02 -11.26 6.67
N VAL A 27 6.25 -10.32 6.14
CA VAL A 27 6.09 -10.06 4.70
C VAL A 27 6.52 -8.63 4.41
N ILE A 28 7.65 -8.46 3.75
CA ILE A 28 8.09 -7.13 3.29
C ILE A 28 7.35 -6.80 2.00
N VAL A 29 6.50 -5.79 2.03
CA VAL A 29 5.81 -5.28 0.84
C VAL A 29 6.78 -4.44 0.02
N GLU A 30 7.50 -3.53 0.66
CA GLU A 30 8.51 -2.69 0.03
C GLU A 30 9.51 -2.16 1.07
N ASP A 31 10.79 -2.10 0.69
CA ASP A 31 11.85 -1.51 1.51
C ASP A 31 12.79 -0.59 0.70
N TRP A 32 12.48 -0.39 -0.57
CA TRP A 32 13.18 0.43 -1.56
C TRP A 32 14.62 -0.02 -1.86
N SER A 33 15.11 -1.07 -1.24
CA SER A 33 16.51 -1.52 -1.36
C SER A 33 16.91 -1.89 -2.79
N LYS A 34 15.96 -2.45 -3.56
CA LYS A 34 16.17 -2.89 -4.95
C LYS A 34 16.10 -1.77 -5.98
N HIS A 35 15.62 -0.59 -5.59
CA HIS A 35 15.46 0.53 -6.51
C HIS A 35 16.73 1.40 -6.52
N PRO A 36 17.20 1.85 -7.70
CA PRO A 36 18.31 2.78 -7.77
C PRO A 36 17.91 4.15 -7.22
N VAL A 37 18.84 4.80 -6.52
CA VAL A 37 18.67 6.19 -6.09
C VAL A 37 18.53 7.09 -7.31
N GLY A 38 17.58 8.02 -7.28
CA GLY A 38 17.26 8.90 -8.40
C GLY A 38 16.28 8.31 -9.42
N ALA A 39 15.84 7.05 -9.25
CA ALA A 39 14.75 6.48 -10.07
C ALA A 39 13.48 7.33 -9.91
N ARG A 40 12.92 7.77 -11.02
CA ARG A 40 11.76 8.67 -11.07
C ARG A 40 10.55 8.00 -11.69
N GLY A 41 9.37 8.47 -11.32
CA GLY A 41 8.09 7.95 -11.78
C GLY A 41 7.65 6.72 -11.00
N ILE A 42 6.86 5.85 -11.61
CA ILE A 42 6.35 4.64 -10.98
C ILE A 42 7.50 3.66 -10.75
N PRO A 43 7.78 3.27 -9.49
CA PRO A 43 8.87 2.33 -9.20
C PRO A 43 8.60 0.94 -9.79
N ASP A 44 9.65 0.18 -10.12
CA ASP A 44 9.54 -1.19 -10.61
C ASP A 44 8.75 -2.07 -9.63
N GLY A 45 7.87 -2.91 -10.17
CA GLY A 45 6.98 -3.78 -9.39
C GLY A 45 5.72 -3.09 -8.87
N TRP A 46 5.55 -1.80 -9.13
CA TRP A 46 4.33 -1.03 -8.88
C TRP A 46 3.62 -0.70 -10.20
N LYS A 47 2.32 -0.45 -10.14
CA LYS A 47 1.50 -0.02 -11.29
C LYS A 47 0.80 1.30 -10.94
N GLY A 48 0.72 2.22 -11.87
CA GLY A 48 -0.04 3.45 -11.71
C GLY A 48 -1.54 3.24 -11.89
N GLN A 49 -2.33 4.09 -11.24
CA GLN A 49 -3.78 4.19 -11.45
C GLN A 49 -4.11 5.53 -12.09
N ASN A 50 -4.94 5.52 -13.15
CA ASN A 50 -5.21 6.69 -13.99
C ASN A 50 -6.39 7.54 -13.50
N TRP A 51 -6.46 7.81 -12.21
CA TRP A 51 -7.41 8.79 -11.66
C TRP A 51 -6.67 9.96 -11.02
N GLY A 52 -7.33 11.11 -10.84
CA GLY A 52 -6.71 12.30 -10.24
C GLY A 52 -5.72 13.03 -11.13
N SER A 53 -5.70 12.75 -12.44
CA SER A 53 -4.74 13.35 -13.41
C SER A 53 -3.28 13.18 -12.98
N PRO A 54 -2.79 11.95 -12.81
CA PRO A 54 -1.51 11.67 -12.15
C PRO A 54 -0.31 12.17 -12.96
N ALA A 55 0.64 12.82 -12.28
CA ALA A 55 1.95 13.16 -12.81
C ALA A 55 3.05 12.18 -12.37
N TYR A 56 2.79 11.39 -11.30
CA TYR A 56 3.75 10.47 -10.69
C TYR A 56 5.10 11.14 -10.38
N GLU A 57 5.07 12.33 -9.75
CA GLU A 57 6.28 12.96 -9.22
C GLU A 57 6.78 12.19 -8.00
N MET A 58 7.37 11.05 -8.29
CA MET A 58 7.91 10.10 -7.29
C MET A 58 9.37 9.85 -7.59
N THR A 59 10.21 9.82 -6.57
CA THR A 59 11.65 9.58 -6.71
C THR A 59 12.16 8.76 -5.54
N VAL A 60 12.87 7.67 -5.83
CA VAL A 60 13.62 6.96 -4.77
C VAL A 60 14.83 7.77 -4.41
N ILE A 61 14.98 8.12 -3.15
CA ILE A 61 16.11 8.93 -2.67
C ILE A 61 16.95 8.18 -1.64
N GLU A 62 18.17 8.66 -1.46
CA GLU A 62 19.10 8.17 -0.46
C GLU A 62 18.52 8.35 0.94
N GLY A 63 18.84 7.40 1.79
CA GLY A 63 18.43 7.33 3.18
C GLY A 63 19.02 6.08 3.82
N SER A 64 18.81 5.89 5.08
CA SER A 64 19.20 4.67 5.79
C SER A 64 18.00 4.15 6.60
N PRO A 65 17.14 3.36 5.95
CA PRO A 65 17.10 2.86 4.55
C PRO A 65 16.66 3.93 3.53
N LYS A 66 16.76 3.58 2.22
CA LYS A 66 16.19 4.37 1.11
C LYS A 66 14.69 4.59 1.31
N VAL A 67 14.15 5.65 0.71
CA VAL A 67 12.73 6.01 0.83
C VAL A 67 12.18 6.51 -0.51
N LEU A 68 10.86 6.46 -0.67
CA LEU A 68 10.17 7.09 -1.78
C LEU A 68 9.77 8.51 -1.39
N HIS A 69 10.18 9.48 -2.19
CA HIS A 69 9.78 10.88 -2.10
C HIS A 69 8.64 11.14 -3.08
N LEU A 70 7.56 11.73 -2.61
CA LEU A 70 6.35 12.02 -3.40
C LEU A 70 6.04 13.51 -3.36
N LYS A 71 5.69 14.05 -4.53
CA LYS A 71 5.15 15.40 -4.69
C LYS A 71 3.85 15.37 -5.48
N SER A 72 3.00 16.32 -5.22
CA SER A 72 1.75 16.54 -5.95
C SER A 72 1.54 18.04 -6.11
N GLN A 73 1.17 18.45 -7.33
CA GLN A 73 0.84 19.84 -7.67
C GLN A 73 -0.44 19.84 -8.48
N ASN A 74 -1.58 20.08 -7.81
CA ASN A 74 -2.91 20.06 -8.42
C ASN A 74 -3.18 18.76 -9.23
N GLU A 75 -2.75 17.63 -8.68
CA GLU A 75 -2.89 16.31 -9.28
C GLU A 75 -3.08 15.25 -8.19
N GLY A 76 -3.41 14.01 -8.57
CA GLY A 76 -3.46 12.87 -7.68
C GLY A 76 -2.71 11.69 -8.30
N SER A 77 -1.74 11.15 -7.58
CA SER A 77 -0.96 10.00 -8.02
C SER A 77 -1.11 8.85 -7.05
N THR A 78 -1.56 7.70 -7.57
CA THR A 78 -1.68 6.44 -6.81
C THR A 78 -0.92 5.35 -7.53
N ILE A 79 -0.08 4.64 -6.79
CA ILE A 79 0.59 3.43 -7.25
C ILE A 79 0.14 2.24 -6.41
N VAL A 80 0.02 1.08 -7.05
CA VAL A 80 -0.47 -0.15 -6.45
C VAL A 80 0.51 -1.30 -6.67
N LYS A 81 0.71 -2.10 -5.63
CA LYS A 81 1.46 -3.35 -5.66
C LYS A 81 0.54 -4.50 -5.29
N GLU A 82 0.40 -5.47 -6.18
CA GLU A 82 -0.34 -6.69 -5.91
C GLU A 82 0.42 -7.55 -4.89
N VAL A 83 -0.29 -8.05 -3.91
CA VAL A 83 0.22 -8.92 -2.85
C VAL A 83 -0.79 -10.01 -2.54
N LYS A 84 -0.37 -11.03 -1.81
CA LYS A 84 -1.26 -12.04 -1.22
C LYS A 84 -0.90 -12.19 0.25
N ILE A 85 -1.70 -11.61 1.13
CA ILE A 85 -1.43 -11.59 2.56
C ILE A 85 -2.65 -12.11 3.32
N ASN A 86 -2.44 -13.16 4.10
CA ASN A 86 -3.42 -13.64 5.05
C ASN A 86 -3.31 -12.81 6.34
N VAL A 87 -4.18 -11.82 6.47
CA VAL A 87 -4.18 -10.91 7.63
C VAL A 87 -4.61 -11.60 8.94
N LYS A 88 -5.07 -12.86 8.90
CA LYS A 88 -5.27 -13.67 10.13
C LYS A 88 -3.94 -14.17 10.69
N GLU A 89 -2.95 -14.38 9.82
CA GLU A 89 -1.62 -14.87 10.22
C GLU A 89 -0.63 -13.74 10.48
N THR A 90 -0.67 -12.69 9.64
CA THR A 90 0.19 -11.50 9.70
C THR A 90 -0.66 -10.24 9.69
N PRO A 91 -1.39 -9.95 10.80
CA PRO A 91 -2.35 -8.85 10.84
C PRO A 91 -1.72 -7.47 10.97
N ILE A 92 -0.46 -7.39 11.41
CA ILE A 92 0.16 -6.11 11.76
C ILE A 92 0.84 -5.50 10.55
N LEU A 93 0.23 -4.47 9.99
CA LEU A 93 0.83 -3.58 9.01
C LEU A 93 1.69 -2.54 9.75
N GLU A 94 2.94 -2.42 9.35
CA GLU A 94 3.86 -1.39 9.83
C GLU A 94 4.46 -0.64 8.64
N TRP A 95 4.50 0.69 8.73
CA TRP A 95 5.18 1.51 7.73
C TRP A 95 5.74 2.79 8.33
N GLN A 96 6.60 3.44 7.57
CA GLN A 96 7.15 4.73 7.93
C GLN A 96 6.73 5.79 6.92
N TRP A 97 6.35 6.95 7.41
CA TRP A 97 6.07 8.12 6.59
C TRP A 97 6.50 9.43 7.23
N LYS A 98 6.59 10.44 6.39
CA LYS A 98 6.83 11.82 6.79
C LYS A 98 6.06 12.74 5.86
N ALA A 99 5.12 13.54 6.37
CA ALA A 99 4.48 14.60 5.62
C ALA A 99 5.28 15.90 5.76
N VAL A 100 5.39 16.66 4.69
CA VAL A 100 6.14 17.92 4.63
C VAL A 100 5.21 19.06 4.25
N VAL A 101 4.40 18.88 3.21
CA VAL A 101 3.40 19.86 2.75
C VAL A 101 2.04 19.19 2.76
N LEU A 102 1.08 19.78 3.45
CA LEU A 102 -0.30 19.31 3.45
C LEU A 102 -1.12 20.04 2.38
N PRO A 103 -2.08 19.36 1.72
CA PRO A 103 -3.03 20.01 0.82
C PRO A 103 -3.82 21.08 1.58
N ALA A 104 -3.91 22.28 1.03
CA ALA A 104 -4.58 23.40 1.69
C ALA A 104 -6.08 23.11 1.90
N GLY A 105 -6.49 22.93 3.15
CA GLY A 105 -7.88 22.64 3.50
C GLY A 105 -8.35 21.21 3.18
N GLY A 106 -7.43 20.27 2.93
CA GLY A 106 -7.74 18.87 2.71
C GLY A 106 -8.59 18.28 3.84
N ASP A 107 -9.63 17.54 3.50
CA ASP A 107 -10.58 16.96 4.45
C ASP A 107 -11.22 15.70 3.84
N SER A 108 -10.79 14.54 4.29
CA SER A 108 -11.27 13.23 3.82
C SER A 108 -12.78 13.00 4.02
N ARG A 109 -13.45 13.84 4.80
CA ARG A 109 -14.90 13.78 5.03
C ARG A 109 -15.70 14.47 3.93
N LYS A 110 -15.04 15.16 2.99
CA LYS A 110 -15.69 16.05 2.01
C LYS A 110 -15.18 15.75 0.60
N LYS A 111 -16.06 15.36 -0.29
CA LYS A 111 -15.73 15.08 -1.69
C LYS A 111 -14.94 16.19 -2.38
N ALA A 112 -15.27 17.46 -2.09
CA ALA A 112 -14.65 18.62 -2.74
C ALA A 112 -13.28 19.00 -2.15
N ALA A 113 -12.82 18.32 -1.09
CA ALA A 113 -11.56 18.58 -0.41
C ALA A 113 -10.84 17.26 -0.05
N ASP A 114 -11.15 16.17 -0.76
CA ASP A 114 -10.66 14.82 -0.49
C ASP A 114 -9.22 14.64 -1.00
N ASP A 115 -8.31 15.42 -0.43
CA ASP A 115 -6.88 15.40 -0.70
C ASP A 115 -6.08 15.12 0.58
N GLN A 116 -5.06 14.26 0.48
CA GLN A 116 -4.20 13.90 1.60
C GLN A 116 -2.73 13.82 1.18
N ALA A 117 -1.83 14.29 2.04
CA ALA A 117 -0.40 14.34 1.75
C ALA A 117 0.27 12.96 1.72
N ALA A 118 -0.22 12.02 2.52
CA ALA A 118 0.33 10.67 2.61
C ALA A 118 -0.79 9.66 2.86
N GLN A 119 -0.81 8.61 2.05
CA GLN A 119 -1.88 7.63 2.06
C GLN A 119 -1.30 6.23 1.83
N ILE A 120 -1.69 5.28 2.68
CA ILE A 120 -1.45 3.85 2.49
C ILE A 120 -2.80 3.16 2.45
N TYR A 121 -3.09 2.47 1.34
CA TYR A 121 -4.31 1.69 1.18
C TYR A 121 -4.03 0.19 1.25
N VAL A 122 -4.96 -0.53 1.84
CA VAL A 122 -5.02 -1.99 1.81
C VAL A 122 -6.32 -2.42 1.16
N THR A 123 -6.22 -3.27 0.14
CA THR A 123 -7.36 -3.69 -0.68
C THR A 123 -7.66 -5.15 -0.48
N PHE A 124 -8.90 -5.43 -0.12
CA PHE A 124 -9.49 -6.77 -0.03
C PHE A 124 -10.41 -6.99 -1.24
N PRO A 125 -9.96 -7.72 -2.27
CA PRO A 125 -10.75 -7.92 -3.48
C PRO A 125 -11.97 -8.81 -3.20
N ARG A 126 -13.11 -8.43 -3.74
CA ARG A 126 -14.36 -9.21 -3.69
C ARG A 126 -15.02 -9.17 -5.06
N PHE A 127 -15.45 -10.31 -5.57
CA PHE A 127 -16.09 -10.35 -6.88
C PHE A 127 -17.53 -9.83 -6.87
N PRO A 128 -17.94 -8.98 -7.83
CA PRO A 128 -17.14 -8.26 -8.82
C PRO A 128 -16.29 -7.15 -8.16
N SER A 129 -14.97 -7.14 -8.42
CA SER A 129 -14.01 -6.29 -7.70
C SER A 129 -14.29 -4.79 -7.84
N ALA A 130 -14.77 -4.38 -9.01
CA ALA A 130 -15.07 -2.97 -9.31
C ALA A 130 -16.16 -2.34 -8.41
N VAL A 131 -17.00 -3.16 -7.77
CA VAL A 131 -18.16 -2.68 -7.00
C VAL A 131 -18.25 -3.29 -5.60
N ARG A 132 -17.42 -4.26 -5.27
CA ARG A 132 -17.54 -5.00 -4.00
C ARG A 132 -16.25 -5.08 -3.18
N SER A 133 -15.11 -4.71 -3.74
CA SER A 133 -13.86 -4.66 -2.99
C SER A 133 -13.99 -3.77 -1.74
N ARG A 134 -13.27 -4.12 -0.69
CA ARG A 134 -13.14 -3.31 0.52
C ARG A 134 -11.75 -2.71 0.56
N ILE A 135 -11.66 -1.39 0.74
CA ILE A 135 -10.40 -0.66 0.75
C ILE A 135 -10.35 0.18 2.02
N ILE A 136 -9.33 -0.03 2.83
CA ILE A 136 -9.06 0.80 4.02
C ILE A 136 -7.91 1.72 3.65
N GLY A 137 -8.13 3.03 3.77
CA GLY A 137 -7.12 4.06 3.56
C GLY A 137 -6.63 4.63 4.88
N TYR A 138 -5.38 4.37 5.23
CA TYR A 138 -4.71 5.03 6.35
C TYR A 138 -4.10 6.33 5.85
N VAL A 139 -4.52 7.46 6.40
CA VAL A 139 -4.20 8.76 5.81
C VAL A 139 -3.67 9.77 6.82
N TRP A 140 -2.83 10.68 6.31
CA TRP A 140 -2.46 11.93 6.96
C TRP A 140 -3.29 13.04 6.35
N ASP A 141 -4.28 13.50 7.10
CA ASP A 141 -5.24 14.52 6.68
C ASP A 141 -4.77 15.93 7.07
N THR A 142 -5.36 16.95 6.49
CA THR A 142 -5.10 18.34 6.90
C THR A 142 -6.06 18.80 8.01
N THR A 143 -7.35 18.45 7.89
CA THR A 143 -8.44 19.04 8.69
C THR A 143 -9.23 18.02 9.50
N ALA A 144 -9.49 16.82 8.94
CA ALA A 144 -10.26 15.79 9.62
C ALA A 144 -9.51 15.31 10.87
N PRO A 145 -10.16 15.23 12.05
CA PRO A 145 -9.51 14.86 13.30
C PRO A 145 -8.89 13.47 13.28
N GLU A 146 -7.75 13.29 13.96
CA GLU A 146 -7.16 11.97 14.22
C GLU A 146 -8.17 11.03 14.88
N GLY A 147 -8.16 9.76 14.48
CA GLY A 147 -9.09 8.73 14.95
C GLY A 147 -10.42 8.70 14.22
N THR A 148 -10.71 9.66 13.33
CA THR A 148 -11.91 9.63 12.49
C THR A 148 -11.87 8.42 11.56
N ILE A 149 -13.00 7.70 11.46
CA ILE A 149 -13.25 6.65 10.47
C ILE A 149 -14.45 7.10 9.64
N VAL A 150 -14.27 7.23 8.34
CA VAL A 150 -15.30 7.77 7.45
C VAL A 150 -15.25 7.10 6.06
N GLU A 151 -16.42 6.74 5.52
CA GLU A 151 -16.53 6.29 4.13
C GLU A 151 -16.29 7.47 3.19
N SER A 152 -15.57 7.23 2.09
CA SER A 152 -15.31 8.25 1.08
C SER A 152 -16.62 8.69 0.40
N GLU A 153 -16.84 9.98 0.30
CA GLU A 153 -17.96 10.54 -0.50
C GLU A 153 -17.78 10.35 -2.02
N LYS A 154 -16.57 9.95 -2.48
CA LYS A 154 -16.31 9.65 -3.89
C LYS A 154 -16.65 8.22 -4.26
N THR A 155 -16.50 7.28 -3.33
CA THR A 155 -16.75 5.84 -3.57
C THR A 155 -16.98 5.08 -2.28
N SER A 156 -18.03 4.26 -2.25
CA SER A 156 -18.31 3.36 -1.13
C SER A 156 -17.31 2.21 -0.97
N LEU A 157 -16.36 2.06 -1.88
CA LEU A 157 -15.31 1.04 -1.76
C LEU A 157 -14.26 1.41 -0.72
N VAL A 158 -14.06 2.71 -0.44
CA VAL A 158 -13.00 3.23 0.42
C VAL A 158 -13.55 3.72 1.75
N THR A 159 -12.93 3.27 2.83
CA THR A 159 -13.11 3.84 4.17
C THR A 159 -11.77 4.38 4.64
N TYR A 160 -11.74 5.66 4.99
CA TYR A 160 -10.57 6.31 5.55
C TYR A 160 -10.47 6.09 7.06
N VAL A 161 -9.26 5.88 7.53
CA VAL A 161 -8.86 5.93 8.94
C VAL A 161 -7.82 7.03 9.08
N ILE A 162 -8.20 8.15 9.67
CA ILE A 162 -7.33 9.31 9.84
C ILE A 162 -6.36 9.03 10.98
N LEU A 163 -5.09 8.79 10.68
CA LEU A 163 -4.07 8.50 11.69
C LEU A 163 -3.34 9.73 12.15
N ARG A 164 -3.13 10.68 11.24
CA ARG A 164 -2.49 11.97 11.53
C ARG A 164 -3.30 13.09 10.93
N SER A 165 -3.28 14.24 11.57
CA SER A 165 -3.99 15.43 11.09
C SER A 165 -3.26 16.71 11.42
N GLY A 166 -3.28 17.64 10.45
CA GLY A 166 -2.69 18.96 10.62
C GLY A 166 -1.17 18.95 10.73
N THR A 167 -0.64 20.05 11.26
CA THR A 167 0.78 20.39 11.19
C THR A 167 1.63 19.92 12.38
N LYS A 168 1.02 19.37 13.41
CA LYS A 168 1.68 18.99 14.69
C LYS A 168 2.93 18.13 14.52
N ASP A 169 2.89 17.17 13.59
CA ASP A 169 3.95 16.19 13.39
C ASP A 169 4.65 16.34 12.03
N LEU A 170 4.46 17.47 11.32
CA LEU A 170 5.13 17.73 10.04
C LEU A 170 6.66 17.63 10.16
N ASN A 171 7.29 17.21 9.08
CA ASN A 171 8.75 17.02 8.96
C ASN A 171 9.36 15.99 9.90
N ARG A 172 8.54 15.18 10.57
CA ARG A 172 8.99 14.08 11.43
C ARG A 172 8.73 12.74 10.79
N TRP A 173 9.72 11.85 10.85
CA TRP A 173 9.50 10.45 10.54
C TRP A 173 8.65 9.79 11.62
N ILE A 174 7.57 9.15 11.20
CA ILE A 174 6.67 8.42 12.08
C ILE A 174 6.57 6.99 11.59
N THR A 175 6.69 6.05 12.50
CA THR A 175 6.37 4.63 12.27
C THR A 175 4.95 4.41 12.75
N GLU A 176 4.08 3.99 11.83
CA GLU A 176 2.72 3.57 12.14
C GLU A 176 2.63 2.05 12.24
N THR A 177 1.78 1.61 13.12
CA THR A 177 1.46 0.19 13.31
C THR A 177 -0.04 0.02 13.41
N ARG A 178 -0.63 -0.81 12.54
CA ARG A 178 -2.08 -1.09 12.53
C ARG A 178 -2.34 -2.57 12.51
N ASN A 179 -3.29 -3.03 13.32
CA ASN A 179 -3.86 -4.36 13.17
C ASN A 179 -4.96 -4.30 12.11
N VAL A 180 -4.60 -4.63 10.87
CA VAL A 180 -5.50 -4.54 9.70
C VAL A 180 -6.68 -5.50 9.82
N TYR A 181 -6.47 -6.67 10.44
CA TYR A 181 -7.55 -7.63 10.69
C TYR A 181 -8.62 -7.04 11.62
N GLU A 182 -8.21 -6.43 12.73
CA GLU A 182 -9.15 -5.82 13.67
C GLU A 182 -9.80 -4.56 13.09
N ASP A 183 -9.06 -3.73 12.34
CA ASP A 183 -9.61 -2.57 11.65
C ASP A 183 -10.69 -2.99 10.65
N TYR A 184 -10.45 -4.05 9.86
CA TYR A 184 -11.42 -4.56 8.91
C TYR A 184 -12.71 -5.02 9.62
N LYS A 185 -12.58 -5.81 10.68
CA LYS A 185 -13.74 -6.27 11.47
C LYS A 185 -14.51 -5.12 12.09
N ARG A 186 -13.81 -4.14 12.64
CA ARG A 186 -14.43 -2.96 13.23
C ARG A 186 -15.21 -2.13 12.23
N ILE A 187 -14.67 -1.98 11.00
CA ILE A 187 -15.29 -1.15 9.94
C ILE A 187 -16.47 -1.87 9.29
N TYR A 188 -16.30 -3.16 8.95
CA TYR A 188 -17.25 -3.87 8.11
C TYR A 188 -18.11 -4.89 8.85
N ASN A 189 -17.82 -5.15 10.13
CA ASN A 189 -18.49 -6.18 10.96
C ASN A 189 -18.53 -7.56 10.29
N GLU A 190 -17.48 -7.92 9.58
CA GLU A 190 -17.31 -9.20 8.90
C GLU A 190 -15.86 -9.67 8.91
N GLU A 191 -15.61 -10.95 8.62
CA GLU A 191 -14.26 -11.51 8.53
C GLU A 191 -13.60 -11.07 7.22
N PRO A 192 -12.33 -10.61 7.24
CA PRO A 192 -11.59 -10.30 6.03
C PRO A 192 -11.24 -11.55 5.22
N GLY A 193 -11.28 -11.42 3.91
CA GLY A 193 -10.62 -12.34 2.99
C GLY A 193 -9.11 -12.08 2.90
N GLU A 194 -8.47 -12.66 1.89
CA GLU A 194 -7.07 -12.39 1.58
C GLU A 194 -6.89 -10.94 1.11
N LEU A 195 -5.88 -10.25 1.64
CA LEU A 195 -5.50 -8.93 1.17
C LEU A 195 -4.76 -9.06 -0.16
N GLY A 196 -5.25 -8.34 -1.18
CA GLY A 196 -4.79 -8.49 -2.57
C GLY A 196 -3.88 -7.39 -3.07
N ALA A 197 -3.87 -6.22 -2.42
CA ALA A 197 -3.01 -5.12 -2.83
C ALA A 197 -2.71 -4.13 -1.71
N VAL A 198 -1.55 -3.49 -1.82
CA VAL A 198 -1.18 -2.30 -1.05
C VAL A 198 -0.97 -1.15 -2.04
N SER A 199 -1.48 0.03 -1.71
CA SER A 199 -1.28 1.23 -2.53
C SER A 199 -0.64 2.36 -1.73
N ILE A 200 0.10 3.19 -2.43
CA ILE A 200 0.65 4.45 -1.93
C ILE A 200 0.04 5.57 -2.76
N ALA A 201 -0.43 6.63 -2.12
CA ALA A 201 -0.98 7.76 -2.83
C ALA A 201 -0.63 9.10 -2.18
N ILE A 202 -0.73 10.14 -3.00
CA ILE A 202 -0.63 11.55 -2.66
C ILE A 202 -1.56 12.31 -3.59
N ASP A 203 -2.32 13.26 -3.10
CA ASP A 203 -3.15 14.11 -3.94
C ASP A 203 -3.35 15.54 -3.41
N SER A 204 -3.66 16.44 -4.34
CA SER A 204 -3.90 17.86 -4.09
C SER A 204 -4.82 18.49 -5.15
N ASN A 205 -5.52 17.66 -5.93
CA ASN A 205 -6.29 18.12 -7.08
C ASN A 205 -7.66 18.70 -6.71
N ASP A 206 -8.31 18.19 -5.68
CA ASP A 206 -9.61 18.71 -5.25
C ASP A 206 -9.47 20.09 -4.62
N THR A 207 -8.44 20.29 -3.82
CA THR A 207 -8.12 21.59 -3.20
C THR A 207 -7.33 22.53 -4.11
N LYS A 208 -6.88 22.05 -5.29
CA LYS A 208 -6.04 22.80 -6.25
C LYS A 208 -4.78 23.37 -5.60
N SER A 209 -4.14 22.56 -4.78
CA SER A 209 -2.99 22.94 -3.96
C SER A 209 -1.77 22.06 -4.25
N SER A 210 -0.90 21.90 -3.28
CA SER A 210 0.26 21.01 -3.36
C SER A 210 0.38 20.16 -2.12
N ALA A 211 1.05 19.02 -2.28
CA ALA A 211 1.39 18.12 -1.18
C ALA A 211 2.81 17.56 -1.38
N GLU A 212 3.46 17.22 -0.28
CA GLU A 212 4.77 16.56 -0.29
C GLU A 212 4.90 15.61 0.88
N SER A 213 5.37 14.40 0.59
CA SER A 213 5.58 13.37 1.62
C SER A 213 6.67 12.37 1.24
N TYR A 214 7.03 11.54 2.20
CA TYR A 214 7.99 10.46 2.05
C TYR A 214 7.40 9.19 2.63
N ILE A 215 7.62 8.07 1.94
CA ILE A 215 7.22 6.73 2.39
C ILE A 215 8.49 5.88 2.54
N GLY A 216 8.68 5.33 3.73
CA GLY A 216 9.72 4.39 4.02
C GLY A 216 9.29 2.94 3.81
N LYS A 217 9.85 2.04 4.61
CA LYS A 217 9.55 0.61 4.53
C LYS A 217 8.10 0.31 4.89
N ILE A 218 7.51 -0.66 4.17
CA ILE A 218 6.15 -1.18 4.41
C ILE A 218 6.25 -2.69 4.59
N LEU A 219 5.70 -3.22 5.67
CA LEU A 219 5.70 -4.65 5.94
C LEU A 219 4.44 -5.12 6.69
N PHE A 220 4.16 -6.41 6.61
CA PHE A 220 3.21 -7.10 7.49
C PHE A 220 3.96 -8.08 8.38
N LYS A 221 3.50 -8.24 9.62
CA LYS A 221 4.10 -9.15 10.60
C LYS A 221 3.07 -9.76 11.55
N LYS A 222 3.49 -10.79 12.25
CA LYS A 222 2.78 -11.31 13.42
C LYS A 222 2.78 -10.28 14.55
N PRO A 223 1.82 -10.40 15.50
CA PRO A 223 1.80 -9.57 16.71
C PRO A 223 3.07 -9.68 17.51
#